data_f808745627aa88c25e600a7f95b08dc1
#
_entry.id   f808745627aa88c25e600a7f95b08dc1
#
_cell.length_a   1.000
_cell.length_b   1.000
_cell.length_c   1.000
_cell.angle_alpha   90.00
_cell.angle_beta   90.00
_cell.angle_gamma   90.00
#
_symmetry.space_group_name_H-M   'P 1'
#
loop_
_entity.id
_entity.type
_entity.pdbx_description
1 polymer ?
#
loop_
_entity_poly.entity_id
_entity_poly.type
_entity_poly.pdbx_seq_one_letter_code
_entity_poly.pdbx_strand_id
1 'polypeptide(L)'
;MEWFINILTNPGSIAHLVVLYAIVISLGVKLGKIKFGGVALGVTFVLFMGIVAGHLFNYFGGIDHAEQKATIDFVKELGLILFVYCIGLQVGPGFFATFKKGGVGMNLITVGIVLLNVAVMLGLYFLVFDTSNYNLAMMVGTMYGAITNTPGLGAANTVVADFTSKAGFDWGAGGAVPDLASSYACAYPLGVVGIILATILVRYLCNIKLEKEQEQI
;
A
#
# COMPACT_ATOMS: atom_id res chain seq x y z
N MET A 1 -23.79 11.30 29.66
CA MET A 1 -23.99 10.51 28.41
C MET A 1 -23.90 11.39 27.17
N GLU A 2 -24.37 12.63 27.19
CA GLU A 2 -24.29 13.57 26.06
C GLU A 2 -22.84 13.85 25.60
N TRP A 3 -21.90 14.00 26.55
CA TRP A 3 -20.49 14.18 26.23
C TRP A 3 -19.92 13.01 25.39
N PHE A 4 -20.23 11.75 25.72
CA PHE A 4 -19.76 10.59 25.02
C PHE A 4 -20.37 10.47 23.62
N ILE A 5 -21.67 10.82 23.51
CA ILE A 5 -22.36 10.87 22.22
C ILE A 5 -21.72 11.95 21.32
N ASN A 6 -21.43 13.13 21.91
CA ASN A 6 -20.81 14.25 21.19
C ASN A 6 -19.39 13.88 20.64
N ILE A 7 -18.59 13.13 21.42
CA ILE A 7 -17.30 12.62 20.94
C ILE A 7 -17.47 11.71 19.71
N LEU A 8 -18.49 10.88 19.72
CA LEU A 8 -18.72 9.90 18.63
C LEU A 8 -19.38 10.52 17.39
N THR A 9 -20.11 11.62 17.55
CA THR A 9 -20.92 12.20 16.47
C THR A 9 -20.38 13.50 15.90
N ASN A 10 -19.42 14.15 16.57
CA ASN A 10 -18.84 15.41 16.08
C ASN A 10 -17.72 15.14 15.04
N PRO A 11 -17.96 15.40 13.74
CA PRO A 11 -17.00 15.13 12.66
C PRO A 11 -15.68 15.91 12.78
N GLY A 12 -15.66 17.05 13.47
CA GLY A 12 -14.46 17.86 13.72
C GLY A 12 -13.63 17.40 14.93
N SER A 13 -14.10 16.43 15.72
CA SER A 13 -13.40 15.97 16.92
C SER A 13 -12.27 14.98 16.59
N ILE A 14 -11.06 15.22 17.14
CA ILE A 14 -9.93 14.27 17.07
C ILE A 14 -10.33 12.92 17.69
N ALA A 15 -11.11 12.93 18.78
CA ALA A 15 -11.56 11.71 19.42
C ALA A 15 -12.47 10.87 18.50
N HIS A 16 -13.35 11.52 17.73
CA HIS A 16 -14.15 10.86 16.70
C HIS A 16 -13.25 10.16 15.66
N LEU A 17 -12.24 10.85 15.14
CA LEU A 17 -11.29 10.30 14.17
C LEU A 17 -10.54 9.08 14.73
N VAL A 18 -10.07 9.16 15.99
CA VAL A 18 -9.37 8.05 16.66
C VAL A 18 -10.27 6.82 16.81
N VAL A 19 -11.53 7.01 17.23
CA VAL A 19 -12.52 5.93 17.35
C VAL A 19 -12.78 5.29 15.99
N LEU A 20 -12.91 6.12 14.96
CA LEU A 20 -13.10 5.67 13.58
C LEU A 20 -11.93 4.83 13.07
N TYR A 21 -10.68 5.27 13.25
CA TYR A 21 -9.50 4.48 12.94
C TYR A 21 -9.47 3.16 13.73
N ALA A 22 -9.80 3.19 15.02
CA ALA A 22 -9.83 1.98 15.85
C ALA A 22 -10.85 0.96 15.30
N ILE A 23 -12.03 1.41 14.87
CA ILE A 23 -13.04 0.55 14.26
C ILE A 23 -12.55 -0.02 12.93
N VAL A 24 -12.03 0.83 12.03
CA VAL A 24 -11.53 0.43 10.71
C VAL A 24 -10.39 -0.58 10.84
N ILE A 25 -9.43 -0.31 11.71
CA ILE A 25 -8.29 -1.21 11.95
C ILE A 25 -8.78 -2.54 12.54
N SER A 26 -9.64 -2.51 13.56
CA SER A 26 -10.15 -3.71 14.22
C SER A 26 -10.95 -4.60 13.26
N LEU A 27 -11.83 -4.00 12.46
CA LEU A 27 -12.59 -4.72 11.44
C LEU A 27 -11.67 -5.26 10.33
N GLY A 28 -10.74 -4.44 9.85
CA GLY A 28 -9.79 -4.84 8.82
C GLY A 28 -8.91 -6.00 9.25
N VAL A 29 -8.34 -5.96 10.45
CA VAL A 29 -7.54 -7.06 11.01
C VAL A 29 -8.39 -8.32 11.21
N LYS A 30 -9.63 -8.19 11.69
CA LYS A 30 -10.54 -9.32 11.90
C LYS A 30 -10.93 -9.99 10.57
N LEU A 31 -11.31 -9.20 9.58
CA LEU A 31 -11.66 -9.69 8.25
C LEU A 31 -10.44 -10.24 7.49
N GLY A 32 -9.27 -9.65 7.68
CA GLY A 32 -8.02 -10.10 7.09
C GLY A 32 -7.57 -11.50 7.53
N LYS A 33 -8.12 -12.03 8.64
CA LYS A 33 -7.89 -13.43 9.08
C LYS A 33 -8.73 -14.46 8.33
N ILE A 34 -9.74 -14.02 7.58
CA ILE A 34 -10.59 -14.91 6.79
C ILE A 34 -9.75 -15.42 5.61
N LYS A 35 -9.71 -16.74 5.46
CA LYS A 35 -8.98 -17.39 4.37
C LYS A 35 -9.92 -17.59 3.16
N PHE A 36 -9.55 -17.01 2.03
CA PHE A 36 -10.20 -17.27 0.74
C PHE A 36 -9.32 -18.24 -0.06
N GLY A 37 -9.83 -19.44 -0.37
CA GLY A 37 -9.04 -20.44 -1.09
C GLY A 37 -7.74 -20.88 -0.39
N GLY A 38 -7.70 -20.79 0.95
CA GLY A 38 -6.50 -21.13 1.74
C GLY A 38 -5.55 -19.96 1.99
N VAL A 39 -5.78 -18.79 1.38
CA VAL A 39 -4.95 -17.59 1.50
C VAL A 39 -5.67 -16.52 2.30
N ALA A 40 -4.98 -15.94 3.29
CA ALA A 40 -5.48 -14.79 4.05
C ALA A 40 -4.85 -13.50 3.51
N LEU A 41 -5.67 -12.46 3.31
CA LEU A 41 -5.20 -11.14 2.87
C LEU A 41 -4.48 -10.36 4.00
N GLY A 42 -4.55 -10.89 5.24
CA GLY A 42 -3.82 -10.35 6.38
C GLY A 42 -4.20 -8.90 6.71
N VAL A 43 -3.23 -8.15 7.23
CA VAL A 43 -3.42 -6.75 7.64
C VAL A 43 -3.74 -5.81 6.49
N THR A 44 -3.52 -6.22 5.24
CA THR A 44 -3.88 -5.41 4.06
C THR A 44 -5.38 -5.17 3.96
N PHE A 45 -6.19 -6.04 4.55
CA PHE A 45 -7.64 -5.82 4.60
C PHE A 45 -8.02 -4.52 5.31
N VAL A 46 -7.13 -3.99 6.17
CA VAL A 46 -7.30 -2.67 6.80
C VAL A 46 -7.37 -1.56 5.74
N LEU A 47 -6.56 -1.64 4.68
CA LEU A 47 -6.62 -0.68 3.56
C LEU A 47 -8.01 -0.69 2.90
N PHE A 48 -8.56 -1.88 2.58
CA PHE A 48 -9.88 -1.98 1.97
C PHE A 48 -10.98 -1.46 2.90
N MET A 49 -10.90 -1.77 4.20
CA MET A 49 -11.82 -1.22 5.19
C MET A 49 -11.70 0.30 5.30
N GLY A 50 -10.48 0.85 5.17
CA GLY A 50 -10.24 2.29 5.12
C GLY A 50 -10.91 2.96 3.92
N ILE A 51 -10.80 2.36 2.72
CA ILE A 51 -11.44 2.86 1.50
C ILE A 51 -12.97 2.84 1.64
N VAL A 52 -13.54 1.71 2.12
CA VAL A 52 -14.98 1.59 2.35
C VAL A 52 -15.46 2.62 3.37
N ALA A 53 -14.75 2.75 4.49
CA ALA A 53 -15.07 3.73 5.51
C ALA A 53 -14.98 5.17 4.97
N GLY A 54 -13.90 5.51 4.25
CA GLY A 54 -13.75 6.82 3.62
C GLY A 54 -14.87 7.16 2.65
N HIS A 55 -15.29 6.19 1.83
CA HIS A 55 -16.43 6.35 0.93
C HIS A 55 -17.75 6.59 1.69
N LEU A 56 -18.04 5.77 2.70
CA LEU A 56 -19.26 5.89 3.51
C LEU A 56 -19.30 7.22 4.26
N PHE A 57 -18.19 7.62 4.88
CA PHE A 57 -18.15 8.86 5.65
C PHE A 57 -18.20 10.10 4.76
N ASN A 58 -17.62 10.05 3.56
CA ASN A 58 -17.79 11.14 2.58
C ASN A 58 -19.25 11.27 2.14
N TYR A 59 -19.95 10.14 1.98
CA TYR A 59 -21.37 10.13 1.57
C TYR A 59 -22.31 10.59 2.70
N PHE A 60 -22.04 10.18 3.96
CA PHE A 60 -22.89 10.48 5.11
C PHE A 60 -22.44 11.71 5.91
N GLY A 61 -21.38 12.41 5.49
CA GLY A 61 -20.88 13.59 6.17
C GLY A 61 -20.21 13.31 7.53
N GLY A 62 -19.64 12.13 7.71
CA GLY A 62 -19.06 11.69 8.98
C GLY A 62 -17.65 12.18 9.28
N ILE A 63 -16.96 12.85 8.35
CA ILE A 63 -15.62 13.44 8.56
C ILE A 63 -15.60 14.85 7.97
N ASP A 64 -15.18 15.83 8.77
CA ASP A 64 -14.84 17.15 8.25
C ASP A 64 -13.38 17.12 7.76
N HIS A 65 -13.23 16.89 6.45
CA HIS A 65 -11.91 16.80 5.83
C HIS A 65 -11.11 18.11 5.92
N ALA A 66 -11.76 19.25 5.98
CA ALA A 66 -11.09 20.55 6.06
C ALA A 66 -10.49 20.75 7.47
N GLU A 67 -11.25 20.51 8.52
CA GLU A 67 -10.78 20.64 9.90
C GLU A 67 -9.81 19.51 10.30
N GLN A 68 -10.06 18.29 9.82
CA GLN A 68 -9.29 17.09 10.21
C GLN A 68 -8.05 16.85 9.37
N LYS A 69 -7.82 17.60 8.28
CA LYS A 69 -6.72 17.36 7.34
C LYS A 69 -5.36 17.26 8.03
N ALA A 70 -5.02 18.20 8.90
CA ALA A 70 -3.74 18.21 9.58
C ALA A 70 -3.54 16.97 10.47
N THR A 71 -4.61 16.52 11.15
CA THR A 71 -4.57 15.32 11.98
C THR A 71 -4.45 14.05 11.16
N ILE A 72 -5.17 13.96 10.04
CA ILE A 72 -5.09 12.83 9.11
C ILE A 72 -3.70 12.73 8.50
N ASP A 73 -3.14 13.84 8.02
CA ASP A 73 -1.79 13.89 7.46
C ASP A 73 -0.73 13.50 8.50
N PHE A 74 -0.86 13.99 9.74
CA PHE A 74 0.03 13.60 10.84
C PHE A 74 -0.03 12.09 11.12
N VAL A 75 -1.23 11.50 11.24
CA VAL A 75 -1.40 10.06 11.49
C VAL A 75 -0.83 9.23 10.35
N LYS A 76 -1.03 9.67 9.09
CA LYS A 76 -0.47 9.03 7.90
C LYS A 76 1.06 9.02 7.93
N GLU A 77 1.70 10.16 8.20
CA GLU A 77 3.15 10.27 8.26
C GLU A 77 3.73 9.48 9.44
N LEU A 78 3.14 9.60 10.62
CA LEU A 78 3.54 8.82 11.80
C LEU A 78 3.42 7.32 11.53
N GLY A 79 2.33 6.88 10.92
CA GLY A 79 2.12 5.48 10.54
C GLY A 79 3.20 4.98 9.57
N LEU A 80 3.59 5.78 8.58
CA LEU A 80 4.65 5.44 7.64
C LEU A 80 6.01 5.34 8.34
N ILE A 81 6.35 6.30 9.21
CA ILE A 81 7.60 6.30 9.98
C ILE A 81 7.67 5.04 10.88
N LEU A 82 6.62 4.76 11.64
CA LEU A 82 6.56 3.58 12.51
C LEU A 82 6.66 2.28 11.71
N PHE A 83 6.01 2.20 10.55
CA PHE A 83 6.08 1.04 9.68
C PHE A 83 7.51 0.77 9.19
N VAL A 84 8.20 1.80 8.65
CA VAL A 84 9.60 1.69 8.18
C VAL A 84 10.53 1.34 9.34
N TYR A 85 10.34 1.97 10.50
CA TYR A 85 11.12 1.69 11.70
C TYR A 85 10.97 0.24 12.17
N CYS A 86 9.74 -0.27 12.26
CA CYS A 86 9.49 -1.66 12.66
C CYS A 86 10.09 -2.67 11.68
N ILE A 87 10.00 -2.42 10.37
CA ILE A 87 10.67 -3.25 9.36
C ILE A 87 12.19 -3.20 9.54
N GLY A 88 12.76 -2.01 9.75
CA GLY A 88 14.18 -1.84 10.00
C GLY A 88 14.67 -2.64 11.22
N LEU A 89 13.91 -2.62 12.31
CA LEU A 89 14.20 -3.43 13.51
C LEU A 89 14.13 -4.92 13.23
N GLN A 90 13.16 -5.37 12.46
CA GLN A 90 12.96 -6.79 12.16
C GLN A 90 14.03 -7.34 11.21
N VAL A 91 14.38 -6.60 10.17
CA VAL A 91 15.31 -7.04 9.11
C VAL A 91 16.76 -6.73 9.45
N GLY A 92 17.03 -5.62 10.17
CA GLY A 92 18.37 -5.10 10.44
C GLY A 92 19.36 -6.11 10.99
N PRO A 93 19.03 -6.89 12.03
CA PRO A 93 19.96 -7.86 12.62
C PRO A 93 20.45 -8.94 11.65
N GLY A 94 19.58 -9.36 10.71
CA GLY A 94 19.91 -10.40 9.72
C GLY A 94 20.52 -9.85 8.42
N PHE A 95 20.42 -8.54 8.17
CA PHE A 95 20.74 -7.94 6.87
C PHE A 95 22.16 -8.24 6.40
N PHE A 96 23.17 -7.92 7.23
CA PHE A 96 24.57 -8.15 6.87
C PHE A 96 24.96 -9.64 6.84
N ALA A 97 24.30 -10.48 7.64
CA ALA A 97 24.54 -11.93 7.63
C ALA A 97 24.07 -12.55 6.32
N THR A 98 22.96 -12.07 5.76
CA THR A 98 22.41 -12.55 4.50
C THR A 98 23.34 -12.27 3.33
N PHE A 99 24.08 -11.16 3.31
CA PHE A 99 25.07 -10.86 2.28
C PHE A 99 26.24 -11.86 2.23
N LYS A 100 26.65 -12.41 3.37
CA LYS A 100 27.82 -13.31 3.46
C LYS A 100 27.53 -14.76 3.01
N LYS A 101 26.27 -15.22 3.05
CA LYS A 101 25.88 -16.62 2.74
C LYS A 101 25.16 -16.76 1.39
N GLY A 102 25.74 -16.25 0.30
CA GLY A 102 25.13 -16.39 -1.04
C GLY A 102 24.04 -15.35 -1.38
N GLY A 103 23.80 -14.40 -0.47
CA GLY A 103 22.79 -13.36 -0.62
C GLY A 103 23.02 -12.39 -1.79
N VAL A 104 24.25 -12.29 -2.30
CA VAL A 104 24.56 -11.44 -3.48
C VAL A 104 23.76 -11.88 -4.70
N GLY A 105 23.67 -13.18 -4.98
CA GLY A 105 22.87 -13.71 -6.09
C GLY A 105 21.38 -13.40 -5.93
N MET A 106 20.82 -13.61 -4.72
CA MET A 106 19.43 -13.30 -4.43
C MET A 106 19.15 -11.80 -4.52
N ASN A 107 20.07 -10.95 -4.04
CA ASN A 107 19.94 -9.50 -4.16
C ASN A 107 19.97 -9.03 -5.61
N LEU A 108 20.84 -9.60 -6.46
CA LEU A 108 20.89 -9.31 -7.90
C LEU A 108 19.58 -9.68 -8.59
N ILE A 109 19.00 -10.84 -8.27
CA ILE A 109 17.70 -11.26 -8.80
C ILE A 109 16.61 -10.27 -8.35
N THR A 110 16.61 -9.87 -7.07
CA THR A 110 15.64 -8.90 -6.53
C THR A 110 15.75 -7.55 -7.22
N VAL A 111 16.97 -7.04 -7.41
CA VAL A 111 17.19 -5.79 -8.16
C VAL A 111 16.72 -5.95 -9.61
N GLY A 112 17.00 -7.08 -10.25
CA GLY A 112 16.52 -7.39 -11.60
C GLY A 112 15.00 -7.39 -11.70
N ILE A 113 14.30 -7.99 -10.72
CA ILE A 113 12.84 -7.99 -10.66
C ILE A 113 12.30 -6.56 -10.49
N VAL A 114 12.89 -5.75 -9.62
CA VAL A 114 12.47 -4.36 -9.42
C VAL A 114 12.65 -3.55 -10.70
N LEU A 115 13.79 -3.65 -11.36
CA LEU A 115 14.05 -2.96 -12.63
C LEU A 115 13.09 -3.43 -13.74
N LEU A 116 12.81 -4.73 -13.80
CA LEU A 116 11.85 -5.29 -14.75
C LEU A 116 10.43 -4.74 -14.50
N ASN A 117 9.99 -4.65 -13.24
CA ASN A 117 8.69 -4.06 -12.91
C ASN A 117 8.59 -2.60 -13.38
N VAL A 118 9.63 -1.80 -13.14
CA VAL A 118 9.69 -0.41 -13.62
C VAL A 118 9.66 -0.36 -15.15
N ALA A 119 10.44 -1.22 -15.83
CA ALA A 119 10.46 -1.27 -17.28
C ALA A 119 9.10 -1.66 -17.88
N VAL A 120 8.42 -2.65 -17.28
CA VAL A 120 7.06 -3.06 -17.70
C VAL A 120 6.07 -1.92 -17.47
N MET A 121 6.12 -1.27 -16.32
CA MET A 121 5.25 -0.12 -16.02
C MET A 121 5.45 1.02 -17.02
N LEU A 122 6.69 1.40 -17.31
CA LEU A 122 7.01 2.42 -18.31
C LEU A 122 6.60 1.98 -19.72
N GLY A 123 6.83 0.71 -20.09
CA GLY A 123 6.37 0.15 -21.35
C GLY A 123 4.86 0.25 -21.53
N LEU A 124 4.09 -0.12 -20.51
CA LEU A 124 2.62 0.03 -20.53
C LEU A 124 2.21 1.49 -20.61
N TYR A 125 2.87 2.37 -19.85
CA TYR A 125 2.60 3.82 -19.89
C TYR A 125 2.77 4.41 -21.29
N PHE A 126 3.86 4.09 -21.97
CA PHE A 126 4.12 4.64 -23.32
C PHE A 126 3.33 3.97 -24.44
N LEU A 127 2.91 2.70 -24.26
CA LEU A 127 2.24 1.94 -25.32
C LEU A 127 0.72 1.98 -25.23
N VAL A 128 0.16 2.18 -24.03
CA VAL A 128 -1.29 2.00 -23.78
C VAL A 128 -1.96 3.29 -23.32
N PHE A 129 -1.24 4.17 -22.63
CA PHE A 129 -1.83 5.36 -22.01
C PHE A 129 -1.36 6.66 -22.67
N ASP A 130 -2.19 7.68 -22.62
CA ASP A 130 -1.77 9.03 -22.98
C ASP A 130 -0.70 9.51 -22.01
N THR A 131 0.42 10.00 -22.57
CA THR A 131 1.57 10.43 -21.80
C THR A 131 1.29 11.75 -21.08
N SER A 132 0.94 11.68 -19.81
CA SER A 132 0.75 12.82 -18.91
C SER A 132 1.38 12.53 -17.55
N ASN A 133 1.71 13.59 -16.80
CA ASN A 133 2.21 13.42 -15.43
C ASN A 133 1.18 12.72 -14.53
N TYR A 134 -0.10 13.00 -14.76
CA TYR A 134 -1.21 12.37 -14.04
C TYR A 134 -1.24 10.85 -14.25
N ASN A 135 -1.22 10.41 -15.52
CA ASN A 135 -1.26 8.98 -15.84
C ASN A 135 0.01 8.27 -15.37
N LEU A 136 1.18 8.91 -15.44
CA LEU A 136 2.42 8.35 -14.90
C LEU A 136 2.31 8.10 -13.40
N ALA A 137 1.80 9.06 -12.64
CA ALA A 137 1.60 8.91 -11.20
C ALA A 137 0.59 7.79 -10.89
N MET A 138 -0.55 7.73 -11.61
CA MET A 138 -1.54 6.67 -11.44
C MET A 138 -0.96 5.29 -11.77
N MET A 139 -0.10 5.18 -12.80
CA MET A 139 0.61 3.94 -13.13
C MET A 139 1.59 3.51 -12.04
N VAL A 140 2.25 4.46 -11.37
CA VAL A 140 3.10 4.16 -10.20
C VAL A 140 2.28 3.56 -9.07
N GLY A 141 1.10 4.12 -8.77
CA GLY A 141 0.18 3.54 -7.79
C GLY A 141 -0.27 2.12 -8.18
N THR A 142 -0.63 1.92 -9.45
CA THR A 142 -1.00 0.60 -10.00
C THR A 142 0.14 -0.41 -9.88
N MET A 143 1.37 -0.01 -10.21
CA MET A 143 2.56 -0.86 -10.07
C MET A 143 2.76 -1.29 -8.61
N TYR A 144 2.71 -0.35 -7.67
CA TYR A 144 2.85 -0.70 -6.25
C TYR A 144 1.73 -1.59 -5.74
N GLY A 145 0.50 -1.42 -6.25
CA GLY A 145 -0.61 -2.33 -5.98
C GLY A 145 -0.36 -3.75 -6.50
N ALA A 146 0.08 -3.87 -7.75
CA ALA A 146 0.36 -5.16 -8.39
C ALA A 146 1.48 -5.95 -7.70
N ILE A 147 2.48 -5.27 -7.15
CA ILE A 147 3.56 -5.92 -6.38
C ILE A 147 3.34 -5.88 -4.86
N THR A 148 2.17 -5.45 -4.41
CA THR A 148 1.77 -5.36 -2.99
C THR A 148 2.72 -4.54 -2.10
N ASN A 149 3.34 -3.49 -2.67
CA ASN A 149 4.33 -2.64 -2.01
C ASN A 149 3.69 -1.41 -1.36
N THR A 150 3.13 -1.57 -0.17
CA THR A 150 2.52 -0.46 0.60
C THR A 150 3.52 0.64 1.00
N PRO A 151 4.77 0.35 1.42
CA PRO A 151 5.76 1.40 1.67
C PRO A 151 6.08 2.25 0.45
N GLY A 152 6.18 1.61 -0.72
CA GLY A 152 6.39 2.30 -1.99
C GLY A 152 5.24 3.26 -2.31
N LEU A 153 3.99 2.85 -2.06
CA LEU A 153 2.83 3.74 -2.17
C LEU A 153 2.96 4.96 -1.25
N GLY A 154 3.38 4.76 0.01
CA GLY A 154 3.59 5.85 0.96
C GLY A 154 4.62 6.86 0.45
N ALA A 155 5.78 6.38 0.00
CA ALA A 155 6.83 7.22 -0.57
C ALA A 155 6.35 7.97 -1.84
N ALA A 156 5.62 7.29 -2.74
CA ALA A 156 5.08 7.91 -3.95
C ALA A 156 4.05 9.01 -3.61
N ASN A 157 3.19 8.81 -2.62
CA ASN A 157 2.26 9.85 -2.16
C ASN A 157 2.99 11.11 -1.65
N THR A 158 4.12 10.94 -0.97
CA THR A 158 4.95 12.07 -0.52
C THR A 158 5.51 12.86 -1.72
N VAL A 159 5.97 12.15 -2.75
CA VAL A 159 6.45 12.77 -4.00
C VAL A 159 5.33 13.52 -4.72
N VAL A 160 4.13 12.92 -4.82
CA VAL A 160 2.96 13.60 -5.42
C VAL A 160 2.59 14.87 -4.64
N ALA A 161 2.59 14.82 -3.32
CA ALA A 161 2.33 15.99 -2.47
C ALA A 161 3.38 17.10 -2.69
N ASP A 162 4.67 16.74 -2.78
CA ASP A 162 5.77 17.67 -3.04
C ASP A 162 5.62 18.35 -4.42
N PHE A 163 5.33 17.58 -5.47
CA PHE A 163 5.10 18.16 -6.80
C PHE A 163 3.85 19.02 -6.84
N THR A 164 2.77 18.62 -6.19
CA THR A 164 1.51 19.41 -6.12
C THR A 164 1.71 20.75 -5.41
N SER A 165 2.64 20.82 -4.45
CA SER A 165 2.96 22.06 -3.73
C SER A 165 3.82 23.03 -4.54
N LYS A 166 4.48 22.59 -5.63
CA LYS A 166 5.35 23.43 -6.46
C LYS A 166 4.53 24.37 -7.33
N ALA A 167 4.82 25.65 -7.24
CA ALA A 167 4.17 26.67 -8.04
C ALA A 167 4.38 26.41 -9.55
N GLY A 168 3.28 26.39 -10.31
CA GLY A 168 3.30 26.20 -11.76
C GLY A 168 3.44 24.74 -12.22
N PHE A 169 3.47 23.76 -11.32
CA PHE A 169 3.44 22.35 -11.72
C PHE A 169 2.01 21.93 -12.11
N ASP A 170 1.86 21.33 -13.28
CA ASP A 170 0.60 20.80 -13.78
C ASP A 170 0.69 19.29 -13.98
N TRP A 171 -0.29 18.57 -13.43
CA TRP A 171 -0.45 17.13 -13.64
C TRP A 171 -0.97 16.78 -15.04
N GLY A 172 -1.48 17.76 -15.80
CA GLY A 172 -2.03 17.54 -17.14
C GLY A 172 -3.43 16.92 -17.15
N ALA A 173 -4.18 17.05 -16.05
CA ALA A 173 -5.52 16.48 -15.89
C ALA A 173 -6.56 17.55 -15.44
N GLY A 174 -6.45 18.77 -15.97
CA GLY A 174 -7.41 19.84 -15.67
C GLY A 174 -7.42 20.28 -14.19
N GLY A 175 -6.27 20.18 -13.51
CA GLY A 175 -6.13 20.51 -12.09
C GLY A 175 -6.39 19.37 -11.12
N ALA A 176 -6.74 18.18 -11.62
CA ALA A 176 -6.90 17.00 -10.76
C ALA A 176 -5.53 16.50 -10.24
N VAL A 177 -5.49 16.19 -8.95
CA VAL A 177 -4.32 15.56 -8.30
C VAL A 177 -4.45 14.05 -8.40
N PRO A 178 -3.37 13.32 -8.76
CA PRO A 178 -3.42 11.86 -8.87
C PRO A 178 -3.73 11.18 -7.51
N ASP A 179 -4.70 10.28 -7.51
CA ASP A 179 -5.02 9.42 -6.35
C ASP A 179 -4.37 8.05 -6.49
N LEU A 180 -3.13 7.96 -5.98
CA LEU A 180 -2.35 6.72 -6.02
C LEU A 180 -2.97 5.61 -5.18
N ALA A 181 -3.71 5.96 -4.11
CA ALA A 181 -4.32 4.96 -3.24
C ALA A 181 -5.44 4.20 -3.96
N SER A 182 -6.24 4.89 -4.76
CA SER A 182 -7.29 4.25 -5.57
C SER A 182 -6.70 3.34 -6.65
N SER A 183 -5.67 3.79 -7.38
CA SER A 183 -5.02 2.95 -8.40
C SER A 183 -4.30 1.74 -7.79
N TYR A 184 -3.67 1.91 -6.63
CA TYR A 184 -3.10 0.83 -5.83
C TYR A 184 -4.16 -0.20 -5.44
N ALA A 185 -5.28 0.26 -4.87
CA ALA A 185 -6.36 -0.60 -4.39
C ALA A 185 -7.01 -1.42 -5.51
N CYS A 186 -7.13 -0.85 -6.71
CA CYS A 186 -7.65 -1.57 -7.88
C CYS A 186 -6.72 -2.71 -8.32
N ALA A 187 -5.40 -2.50 -8.29
CA ALA A 187 -4.43 -3.50 -8.74
C ALA A 187 -4.09 -4.56 -7.67
N TYR A 188 -4.20 -4.20 -6.39
CA TYR A 188 -3.76 -5.01 -5.27
C TYR A 188 -4.37 -6.44 -5.22
N PRO A 189 -5.69 -6.65 -5.38
CA PRO A 189 -6.26 -8.00 -5.32
C PRO A 189 -5.68 -8.92 -6.39
N LEU A 190 -5.51 -8.41 -7.61
CA LEU A 190 -4.90 -9.15 -8.71
C LEU A 190 -3.41 -9.39 -8.47
N GLY A 191 -2.72 -8.43 -7.84
CA GLY A 191 -1.33 -8.57 -7.41
C GLY A 191 -1.14 -9.73 -6.44
N VAL A 192 -1.97 -9.83 -5.40
CA VAL A 192 -1.92 -10.94 -4.43
C VAL A 192 -2.15 -12.28 -5.12
N VAL A 193 -3.20 -12.38 -5.94
CA VAL A 193 -3.50 -13.61 -6.67
C VAL A 193 -2.37 -13.96 -7.63
N GLY A 194 -1.84 -12.97 -8.35
CA GLY A 194 -0.74 -13.14 -9.31
C GLY A 194 0.54 -13.66 -8.66
N ILE A 195 0.93 -13.11 -7.50
CA ILE A 195 2.11 -13.57 -6.76
C ILE A 195 1.93 -15.02 -6.30
N ILE A 196 0.75 -15.38 -5.79
CA ILE A 196 0.45 -16.75 -5.36
C ILE A 196 0.53 -17.71 -6.55
N LEU A 197 -0.12 -17.37 -7.66
CA LEU A 197 -0.09 -18.20 -8.87
C LEU A 197 1.32 -18.32 -9.42
N ALA A 198 2.10 -17.22 -9.46
CA ALA A 198 3.49 -17.26 -9.90
C ALA A 198 4.34 -18.16 -9.01
N THR A 199 4.17 -18.08 -7.69
CA THR A 199 4.88 -18.97 -6.74
C THR A 199 4.54 -20.44 -6.96
N ILE A 200 3.26 -20.76 -7.16
CA ILE A 200 2.81 -22.14 -7.45
C ILE A 200 3.38 -22.59 -8.80
N LEU A 201 3.35 -21.74 -9.82
CA LEU A 201 3.86 -22.04 -11.15
C LEU A 201 5.38 -22.33 -11.13
N VAL A 202 6.16 -21.46 -10.48
CA VAL A 202 7.61 -21.65 -10.31
C VAL A 202 7.90 -22.95 -9.58
N ARG A 203 7.18 -23.24 -8.50
CA ARG A 203 7.32 -24.50 -7.77
C ARG A 203 7.06 -25.72 -8.66
N TYR A 204 6.01 -25.65 -9.49
CA TYR A 204 5.67 -26.74 -10.40
C TYR A 204 6.70 -26.89 -11.53
N LEU A 205 7.09 -25.81 -12.17
CA LEU A 205 8.07 -25.81 -13.28
C LEU A 205 9.47 -26.25 -12.82
N CYS A 206 9.90 -25.80 -11.65
CA CYS A 206 11.21 -26.15 -11.09
C CYS A 206 11.21 -27.47 -10.30
N ASN A 207 10.04 -28.15 -10.17
CA ASN A 207 9.88 -29.41 -9.44
C ASN A 207 10.43 -29.34 -8.00
N ILE A 208 10.18 -28.22 -7.31
CA ILE A 208 10.68 -27.95 -5.94
C ILE A 208 9.90 -28.80 -4.94
N LYS A 209 10.59 -29.67 -4.21
CA LYS A 209 10.02 -30.48 -3.10
C LYS A 209 10.29 -29.78 -1.78
N LEU A 210 9.26 -29.16 -1.19
CA LEU A 210 9.37 -28.39 0.07
C LEU A 210 9.94 -29.21 1.25
N GLU A 211 9.65 -30.52 1.30
CA GLU A 211 10.16 -31.41 2.35
C GLU A 211 11.70 -31.50 2.35
N LYS A 212 12.33 -31.47 1.17
CA LYS A 212 13.79 -31.51 1.05
C LYS A 212 14.48 -30.18 1.33
N GLU A 213 13.79 -29.07 1.08
CA GLU A 213 14.31 -27.72 1.35
C GLU A 213 14.23 -27.39 2.86
N GLN A 214 13.23 -27.90 3.58
CA GLN A 214 13.09 -27.72 5.03
C GLN A 214 14.17 -28.48 5.83
N GLU A 215 14.73 -29.54 5.29
CA GLU A 215 15.81 -30.29 5.92
C GLU A 215 17.19 -29.61 5.78
N GLN A 216 17.30 -28.57 4.94
CA GLN A 216 18.56 -27.84 4.67
C GLN A 216 18.70 -26.52 5.44
N ILE A 217 17.68 -26.11 6.17
CA ILE A 217 17.64 -24.88 6.99
C ILE A 217 17.86 -25.22 8.47
#